data_24f4475449ae45251f366ebf0a8745fd
#
_entry.id   24f4475449ae45251f366ebf0a8745fd
#
_cell.length_a   1.000
_cell.length_b   1.000
_cell.length_c   1.000
_cell.angle_alpha   90.00
_cell.angle_beta   90.00
_cell.angle_gamma   90.00
#
_symmetry.space_group_name_H-M   'P 1'
#
loop_
_entity.id
_entity.type
_entity.pdbx_description
1 polymer ?
#
loop_
_entity_poly.entity_id
_entity_poly.type
_entity_poly.pdbx_seq_one_letter_code
_entity_poly.pdbx_strand_id
1 'polypeptide(L)'
;MKNEKNYLFTSESVSEGHPDKVADQISDAILDEFLARDPQSKVACETLVTTGHVTVAGEVKSDAYVDLMETVRKVINRIGYNRSALKFEAESCGVLSALHEQSADINRGVEREQAEDQGAGDQGMMFGYACDETDSYMPLPLDLSHRLLRELADIRRDQDEMTYLDEHGQKRTYLRPDSKSQVTVEYTPEGNPVRVHTIVISTQHDEFIKPDAAMSQAEADRRMVEAIEADVRRVLLPRVKASLPAEVAAMIDDDVILHVNPTGKFVIGGPHGDTGLTGRKIIVDTYGGRGAHGGGAFSGKDPSKVDRSAAYAARHIAKNLVAAGVCGQALVQVAYAIGVAEPVSLYVNTFGTSKCGLSDGEISDIVAKLVDMRPHAIEQRLKLRNPIYFETASYGHMGRTPQIVKKTFHSKYEPDKTIEVELFTWEKLDLVDEFRKAFFK
;
A
#
# COMPACT_ATOMS: atom_id res chain seq x y z
N MET A 1 22.67 16.76 31.44
CA MET A 1 21.30 17.07 31.02
C MET A 1 21.20 16.67 29.57
N LYS A 2 20.42 15.62 29.21
CA LYS A 2 20.09 15.34 27.81
C LYS A 2 19.30 16.56 27.32
N ASN A 3 19.71 17.12 26.17
CA ASN A 3 18.94 18.15 25.50
C ASN A 3 17.66 17.54 25.00
N GLU A 4 16.58 17.66 25.76
CA GLU A 4 15.24 17.15 25.45
C GLU A 4 14.59 18.10 24.43
N LYS A 5 14.98 17.96 23.17
CA LYS A 5 14.46 18.79 22.08
C LYS A 5 13.52 17.95 21.22
N ASN A 6 12.39 18.53 20.82
CA ASN A 6 11.50 17.97 19.82
C ASN A 6 12.27 17.63 18.52
N TYR A 7 11.81 16.63 17.81
CA TYR A 7 12.40 16.18 16.54
C TYR A 7 11.33 16.08 15.45
N LEU A 8 11.78 16.11 14.21
CA LEU A 8 10.91 15.96 13.03
C LEU A 8 11.08 14.56 12.45
N PHE A 9 9.95 13.93 12.10
CA PHE A 9 9.93 12.67 11.37
C PHE A 9 8.99 12.78 10.16
N THR A 10 9.42 12.22 9.03
CA THR A 10 8.75 12.35 7.74
C THR A 10 8.43 11.00 7.15
N SER A 11 7.21 10.87 6.60
CA SER A 11 6.83 9.76 5.72
C SER A 11 6.24 10.29 4.43
N GLU A 12 6.23 9.45 3.41
CA GLU A 12 5.66 9.77 2.10
C GLU A 12 4.67 8.73 1.63
N SER A 13 3.83 9.09 0.67
CA SER A 13 2.96 8.20 -0.07
C SER A 13 2.94 8.58 -1.55
N VAL A 14 2.52 7.64 -2.38
CA VAL A 14 2.27 7.85 -3.80
C VAL A 14 0.87 7.34 -4.17
N SER A 15 0.25 7.97 -5.17
CA SER A 15 -1.10 7.62 -5.60
C SER A 15 -1.14 6.32 -6.40
N GLU A 16 -2.34 5.83 -6.63
CA GLU A 16 -2.62 4.69 -7.52
C GLU A 16 -2.10 4.90 -8.96
N GLY A 17 -1.97 6.15 -9.41
CA GLY A 17 -1.46 6.49 -10.74
C GLY A 17 0.06 6.67 -10.82
N HIS A 18 0.78 6.59 -9.69
CA HIS A 18 2.24 6.56 -9.72
C HIS A 18 2.74 5.32 -10.50
N PRO A 19 3.76 5.44 -11.37
CA PRO A 19 4.19 4.32 -12.21
C PRO A 19 4.45 3.01 -11.48
N ASP A 20 5.16 3.05 -10.34
CA ASP A 20 5.41 1.85 -9.54
C ASP A 20 4.11 1.25 -8.98
N LYS A 21 3.13 2.08 -8.60
CA LYS A 21 1.83 1.59 -8.10
C LYS A 21 0.91 1.11 -9.22
N VAL A 22 1.04 1.62 -10.41
CA VAL A 22 0.41 1.04 -11.61
C VAL A 22 0.92 -0.38 -11.83
N ALA A 23 2.24 -0.59 -11.76
CA ALA A 23 2.86 -1.90 -11.86
C ALA A 23 2.40 -2.88 -10.77
N ASP A 24 2.38 -2.44 -9.51
CA ASP A 24 1.89 -3.24 -8.37
C ASP A 24 0.43 -3.65 -8.56
N GLN A 25 -0.44 -2.73 -8.97
CA GLN A 25 -1.86 -3.02 -9.19
C GLN A 25 -2.09 -4.00 -10.34
N ILE A 26 -1.31 -3.93 -11.41
CA ILE A 26 -1.39 -4.89 -12.51
C ILE A 26 -0.96 -6.28 -12.02
N SER A 27 0.16 -6.38 -11.31
CA SER A 27 0.65 -7.65 -10.77
C SER A 27 -0.34 -8.30 -9.80
N ASP A 28 -0.95 -7.53 -8.90
CA ASP A 28 -1.93 -8.05 -7.95
C ASP A 28 -3.30 -8.35 -8.59
N ALA A 29 -3.70 -7.63 -9.64
CA ALA A 29 -4.90 -7.97 -10.40
C ALA A 29 -4.75 -9.32 -11.13
N ILE A 30 -3.57 -9.58 -11.70
CA ILE A 30 -3.26 -10.86 -12.35
C ILE A 30 -3.25 -11.99 -11.30
N LEU A 31 -2.65 -11.78 -10.14
CA LEU A 31 -2.68 -12.73 -9.03
C LEU A 31 -4.12 -13.05 -8.61
N ASP A 32 -4.96 -12.05 -8.44
CA ASP A 32 -6.36 -12.23 -8.05
C ASP A 32 -7.16 -13.02 -9.11
N GLU A 33 -6.93 -12.78 -10.41
CA GLU A 33 -7.57 -13.54 -11.49
C GLU A 33 -7.19 -15.04 -11.44
N PHE A 34 -5.92 -15.36 -11.14
CA PHE A 34 -5.50 -16.76 -10.96
C PHE A 34 -6.15 -17.39 -9.73
N LEU A 35 -6.04 -16.74 -8.55
CA LEU A 35 -6.56 -17.26 -7.30
C LEU A 35 -8.09 -17.40 -7.30
N ALA A 36 -8.79 -16.54 -8.02
CA ALA A 36 -10.24 -16.63 -8.16
C ALA A 36 -10.68 -17.93 -8.82
N ARG A 37 -9.90 -18.47 -9.75
CA ARG A 37 -10.22 -19.70 -10.52
C ARG A 37 -9.56 -20.93 -9.95
N ASP A 38 -8.32 -20.81 -9.51
CA ASP A 38 -7.52 -21.85 -8.87
C ASP A 38 -6.85 -21.31 -7.61
N PRO A 39 -7.44 -21.52 -6.41
CA PRO A 39 -6.87 -21.07 -5.14
C PRO A 39 -5.48 -21.67 -4.82
N GLN A 40 -5.10 -22.77 -5.51
CA GLN A 40 -3.77 -23.38 -5.34
C GLN A 40 -2.71 -22.81 -6.27
N SER A 41 -3.05 -21.85 -7.11
CA SER A 41 -2.11 -21.17 -8.00
C SER A 41 -0.85 -20.71 -7.27
N LYS A 42 0.29 -20.95 -7.90
CA LYS A 42 1.59 -20.38 -7.51
C LYS A 42 1.91 -19.29 -8.52
N VAL A 43 2.07 -18.09 -8.04
CA VAL A 43 2.25 -16.89 -8.88
C VAL A 43 3.38 -16.05 -8.31
N ALA A 44 4.33 -15.71 -9.17
CA ALA A 44 5.31 -14.67 -8.98
C ALA A 44 5.27 -13.80 -10.24
N CYS A 45 4.52 -12.71 -10.19
CA CYS A 45 4.23 -11.85 -11.34
C CYS A 45 4.79 -10.45 -11.10
N GLU A 46 5.69 -10.02 -11.95
CA GLU A 46 6.28 -8.70 -11.93
C GLU A 46 5.87 -7.92 -13.18
N THR A 47 5.69 -6.63 -13.04
CA THR A 47 5.24 -5.74 -14.10
C THR A 47 6.20 -4.57 -14.25
N LEU A 48 6.53 -4.24 -15.49
CA LEU A 48 7.17 -2.99 -15.89
C LEU A 48 6.18 -2.16 -16.68
N VAL A 49 6.06 -0.88 -16.36
CA VAL A 49 5.27 0.09 -17.12
C VAL A 49 6.14 1.26 -17.54
N THR A 50 5.97 1.73 -18.77
CA THR A 50 6.66 2.91 -19.33
C THR A 50 5.80 3.55 -20.41
N THR A 51 6.29 4.57 -21.12
CA THR A 51 5.54 5.25 -22.18
C THR A 51 4.91 4.25 -23.16
N GLY A 52 3.58 4.19 -23.19
CA GLY A 52 2.82 3.38 -24.14
C GLY A 52 3.06 1.87 -24.05
N HIS A 53 3.66 1.36 -22.97
CA HIS A 53 4.06 -0.04 -22.89
C HIS A 53 3.95 -0.64 -21.49
N VAL A 54 3.52 -1.91 -21.45
CA VAL A 54 3.49 -2.76 -20.27
C VAL A 54 4.17 -4.09 -20.57
N THR A 55 5.09 -4.51 -19.75
CA THR A 55 5.65 -5.88 -19.77
C THR A 55 5.29 -6.59 -18.47
N VAL A 56 4.70 -7.78 -18.59
CA VAL A 56 4.42 -8.68 -17.47
C VAL A 56 5.35 -9.88 -17.60
N ALA A 57 6.10 -10.18 -16.54
CA ALA A 57 7.07 -11.27 -16.52
C ALA A 57 6.99 -12.05 -15.21
N GLY A 58 7.51 -13.28 -15.19
CA GLY A 58 7.59 -14.11 -13.98
C GLY A 58 7.12 -15.54 -14.19
N GLU A 59 6.78 -16.22 -13.10
CA GLU A 59 6.47 -17.64 -13.10
C GLU A 59 5.05 -17.89 -12.57
N VAL A 60 4.33 -18.81 -13.22
CA VAL A 60 2.99 -19.22 -12.81
C VAL A 60 2.86 -20.75 -12.90
N LYS A 61 2.27 -21.36 -11.87
CA LYS A 61 1.77 -22.74 -11.90
C LYS A 61 0.30 -22.68 -11.50
N SER A 62 -0.61 -22.94 -12.43
CA SER A 62 -2.05 -22.86 -12.23
C SER A 62 -2.79 -23.69 -13.27
N ASP A 63 -3.95 -24.21 -12.89
CA ASP A 63 -4.90 -24.84 -13.81
C ASP A 63 -5.85 -23.79 -14.47
N ALA A 64 -5.78 -22.52 -14.04
CA ALA A 64 -6.63 -21.44 -14.53
C ALA A 64 -6.08 -20.81 -15.81
N TYR A 65 -6.98 -20.40 -16.70
CA TYR A 65 -6.69 -19.47 -17.79
C TYR A 65 -7.01 -18.03 -17.40
N VAL A 66 -6.09 -17.13 -17.64
CA VAL A 66 -6.25 -15.67 -17.38
C VAL A 66 -5.96 -14.88 -18.64
N ASP A 67 -6.91 -14.03 -19.06
CA ASP A 67 -6.68 -13.04 -20.13
C ASP A 67 -5.86 -11.87 -19.59
N LEU A 68 -4.53 -12.01 -19.68
CA LEU A 68 -3.57 -11.03 -19.14
C LEU A 68 -3.77 -9.66 -19.78
N MET A 69 -4.00 -9.63 -21.10
CA MET A 69 -4.14 -8.36 -21.83
C MET A 69 -5.38 -7.59 -21.36
N GLU A 70 -6.50 -8.28 -21.20
CA GLU A 70 -7.73 -7.67 -20.72
C GLU A 70 -7.59 -7.21 -19.27
N THR A 71 -6.98 -8.03 -18.40
CA THR A 71 -6.72 -7.67 -16.99
C THR A 71 -5.86 -6.40 -16.88
N VAL A 72 -4.76 -6.32 -17.63
CA VAL A 72 -3.89 -5.14 -17.67
C VAL A 72 -4.68 -3.89 -18.09
N ARG A 73 -5.45 -3.97 -19.18
CA ARG A 73 -6.24 -2.84 -19.70
C ARG A 73 -7.31 -2.38 -18.72
N LYS A 74 -8.00 -3.30 -18.05
CA LYS A 74 -8.99 -2.98 -16.99
C LYS A 74 -8.36 -2.19 -15.86
N VAL A 75 -7.17 -2.60 -15.39
CA VAL A 75 -6.45 -1.90 -14.32
C VAL A 75 -6.06 -0.50 -14.75
N ILE A 76 -5.44 -0.33 -15.92
CA ILE A 76 -5.02 0.97 -16.45
C ILE A 76 -6.23 1.92 -16.57
N ASN A 77 -7.35 1.43 -17.11
CA ASN A 77 -8.58 2.22 -17.27
C ASN A 77 -9.17 2.61 -15.90
N ARG A 78 -9.22 1.69 -14.94
CA ARG A 78 -9.71 1.93 -13.57
C ARG A 78 -8.91 3.01 -12.84
N ILE A 79 -7.60 3.04 -13.02
CA ILE A 79 -6.71 4.07 -12.46
C ILE A 79 -7.03 5.44 -13.06
N GLY A 80 -7.50 5.49 -14.30
CA GLY A 80 -7.88 6.73 -14.99
C GLY A 80 -6.93 7.11 -16.14
N TYR A 81 -6.05 6.22 -16.56
CA TYR A 81 -5.28 6.38 -17.79
C TYR A 81 -6.12 5.92 -18.99
N ASN A 82 -7.04 6.77 -19.41
CA ASN A 82 -8.06 6.48 -20.41
C ASN A 82 -8.11 7.51 -21.56
N ARG A 83 -7.04 8.29 -21.74
CA ARG A 83 -6.94 9.31 -22.79
C ARG A 83 -5.55 9.31 -23.40
N SER A 84 -5.49 9.38 -24.73
CA SER A 84 -4.24 9.40 -25.51
C SER A 84 -3.32 10.58 -25.16
N ALA A 85 -3.88 11.69 -24.68
CA ALA A 85 -3.11 12.85 -24.22
C ALA A 85 -2.15 12.51 -23.07
N LEU A 86 -2.43 11.46 -22.28
CA LEU A 86 -1.59 11.00 -21.17
C LEU A 86 -0.38 10.16 -21.66
N LYS A 87 -0.30 9.82 -22.97
CA LYS A 87 0.77 9.01 -23.58
C LYS A 87 0.97 7.62 -22.96
N PHE A 88 0.05 7.21 -22.13
CA PHE A 88 -0.12 5.89 -21.53
C PHE A 88 -1.62 5.74 -21.27
N GLU A 89 -2.26 4.82 -21.99
CA GLU A 89 -3.71 4.61 -21.86
C GLU A 89 -4.10 3.15 -22.13
N ALA A 90 -5.24 2.76 -21.57
CA ALA A 90 -5.72 1.38 -21.58
C ALA A 90 -5.89 0.81 -23.00
N GLU A 91 -6.41 1.59 -23.96
CA GLU A 91 -6.75 1.10 -25.30
C GLU A 91 -5.54 0.92 -26.21
N SER A 92 -4.56 1.82 -26.14
CA SER A 92 -3.46 1.90 -27.11
C SER A 92 -2.11 1.41 -26.61
N CYS A 93 -1.91 1.21 -25.30
CA CYS A 93 -0.62 0.73 -24.81
C CYS A 93 -0.34 -0.71 -25.29
N GLY A 94 0.91 -0.96 -25.68
CA GLY A 94 1.40 -2.31 -25.96
C GLY A 94 1.48 -3.14 -24.69
N VAL A 95 1.02 -4.38 -24.73
CA VAL A 95 1.13 -5.33 -23.61
C VAL A 95 1.92 -6.54 -24.06
N LEU A 96 3.05 -6.79 -23.40
CA LEU A 96 3.91 -7.95 -23.64
C LEU A 96 3.87 -8.87 -22.42
N SER A 97 3.70 -10.17 -22.66
CA SER A 97 3.78 -11.20 -21.63
C SER A 97 5.04 -12.05 -21.83
N ALA A 98 5.80 -12.20 -20.76
CA ALA A 98 6.93 -13.12 -20.58
C ALA A 98 6.71 -14.00 -19.34
N LEU A 99 5.45 -14.36 -19.04
CA LEU A 99 5.13 -15.35 -18.01
C LEU A 99 5.43 -16.75 -18.54
N HIS A 100 6.02 -17.59 -17.70
CA HIS A 100 6.34 -18.98 -18.00
C HIS A 100 6.01 -19.91 -16.81
N GLU A 101 6.12 -21.23 -17.01
CA GLU A 101 5.90 -22.21 -15.94
C GLU A 101 6.95 -22.10 -14.84
N GLN A 102 6.52 -22.27 -13.58
CA GLN A 102 7.41 -22.30 -12.43
C GLN A 102 8.37 -23.52 -12.49
N SER A 103 9.63 -23.28 -12.09
CA SER A 103 10.65 -24.34 -11.99
C SER A 103 10.22 -25.47 -11.03
N ALA A 104 10.35 -26.71 -11.49
CA ALA A 104 10.08 -27.90 -10.68
C ALA A 104 10.96 -28.02 -9.44
N ASP A 105 12.17 -27.43 -9.46
CA ASP A 105 13.09 -27.50 -8.33
C ASP A 105 12.65 -26.63 -7.15
N ILE A 106 12.10 -25.45 -7.41
CA ILE A 106 11.55 -24.58 -6.37
C ILE A 106 10.32 -25.23 -5.74
N ASN A 107 9.48 -25.85 -6.56
CA ASN A 107 8.25 -26.48 -6.10
C ASN A 107 8.48 -27.63 -5.10
N ARG A 108 9.57 -28.41 -5.25
CA ARG A 108 9.93 -29.51 -4.33
C ARG A 108 10.20 -29.03 -2.89
N GLY A 109 10.67 -27.81 -2.71
CA GLY A 109 10.93 -27.20 -1.38
C GLY A 109 9.64 -26.79 -0.66
N VAL A 110 8.59 -26.48 -1.39
CA VAL A 110 7.34 -25.91 -0.88
C VAL A 110 6.26 -26.98 -0.66
N GLU A 111 6.05 -27.84 -1.65
CA GLU A 111 5.01 -28.90 -1.59
C GLU A 111 5.48 -30.09 -0.75
N ARG A 112 4.64 -30.53 0.19
CA ARG A 112 4.85 -31.69 1.07
C ARG A 112 3.62 -32.60 1.03
N GLU A 113 3.78 -33.86 1.46
CA GLU A 113 2.67 -34.80 1.54
C GLU A 113 1.55 -34.33 2.49
N GLN A 114 1.94 -33.69 3.60
CA GLN A 114 1.01 -33.05 4.53
C GLN A 114 1.07 -31.54 4.33
N ALA A 115 -0.09 -30.90 4.20
CA ALA A 115 -0.18 -29.45 3.97
C ALA A 115 0.44 -28.63 5.10
N GLU A 116 0.39 -29.15 6.33
CA GLU A 116 0.94 -28.54 7.55
C GLU A 116 2.48 -28.44 7.51
N ASP A 117 3.15 -29.31 6.72
CA ASP A 117 4.59 -29.36 6.55
C ASP A 117 5.06 -28.48 5.36
N GLN A 118 4.18 -27.67 4.76
CA GLN A 118 4.53 -26.75 3.69
C GLN A 118 5.73 -25.90 4.10
N GLY A 119 6.85 -26.05 3.39
CA GLY A 119 8.05 -25.27 3.61
C GLY A 119 7.90 -23.83 3.16
N ALA A 120 8.70 -22.94 3.74
CA ALA A 120 8.82 -21.58 3.26
C ALA A 120 9.34 -21.55 1.81
N GLY A 121 8.71 -20.75 0.95
CA GLY A 121 9.07 -20.65 -0.47
C GLY A 121 10.41 -19.97 -0.73
N ASP A 122 10.94 -19.28 0.27
CA ASP A 122 12.26 -18.66 0.24
C ASP A 122 12.83 -18.52 1.66
N GLN A 123 14.12 -18.23 1.76
CA GLN A 123 14.73 -17.71 2.98
C GLN A 123 14.44 -16.22 3.12
N GLY A 124 14.46 -15.70 4.34
CA GLY A 124 14.35 -14.26 4.55
C GLY A 124 13.93 -13.90 5.96
N MET A 125 13.90 -12.60 6.22
CA MET A 125 13.34 -12.00 7.42
C MET A 125 12.22 -11.02 7.04
N MET A 126 11.10 -11.11 7.72
CA MET A 126 9.92 -10.29 7.49
C MET A 126 9.57 -9.54 8.76
N PHE A 127 8.98 -8.37 8.60
CA PHE A 127 8.67 -7.47 9.72
C PHE A 127 7.21 -7.04 9.70
N GLY A 128 6.66 -6.94 10.92
CA GLY A 128 5.40 -6.26 11.19
C GLY A 128 5.63 -5.17 12.24
N TYR A 129 4.97 -4.02 12.08
CA TYR A 129 5.05 -2.93 13.04
C TYR A 129 3.66 -2.40 13.38
N ALA A 130 3.50 -1.90 14.60
CA ALA A 130 2.34 -1.14 15.03
C ALA A 130 2.74 -0.15 16.12
N CYS A 131 2.01 0.96 16.22
CA CYS A 131 2.13 1.96 17.28
C CYS A 131 0.74 2.50 17.65
N ASP A 132 0.65 3.16 18.79
CA ASP A 132 -0.59 3.74 19.32
C ASP A 132 -0.82 5.20 18.91
N GLU A 133 -0.16 5.65 17.80
CA GLU A 133 -0.29 7.03 17.29
C GLU A 133 -1.62 7.31 16.57
N THR A 134 -2.26 6.28 16.00
CA THR A 134 -3.52 6.39 15.26
C THR A 134 -4.46 5.23 15.55
N ASP A 135 -5.75 5.39 15.29
CA ASP A 135 -6.76 4.31 15.45
C ASP A 135 -6.47 3.09 14.56
N SER A 136 -5.75 3.28 13.46
CA SER A 136 -5.29 2.21 12.59
C SER A 136 -4.02 1.52 13.09
N TYR A 137 -3.43 1.99 14.19
CA TYR A 137 -2.14 1.53 14.72
C TYR A 137 -0.98 1.73 13.74
N MET A 138 -1.04 2.82 12.97
CA MET A 138 -0.01 3.21 11.99
C MET A 138 0.71 4.49 12.43
N PRO A 139 1.96 4.70 11.95
CA PRO A 139 2.64 5.98 12.12
C PRO A 139 1.84 7.14 11.53
N LEU A 140 1.63 8.18 12.30
CA LEU A 140 0.80 9.33 11.91
C LEU A 140 1.22 9.99 10.58
N PRO A 141 2.52 10.26 10.30
CA PRO A 141 2.90 10.92 9.05
C PRO A 141 2.61 10.06 7.81
N LEU A 142 2.67 8.73 7.93
CA LEU A 142 2.30 7.83 6.83
C LEU A 142 0.78 7.77 6.63
N ASP A 143 0.02 7.63 7.72
CA ASP A 143 -1.45 7.60 7.65
C ASP A 143 -1.99 8.88 7.00
N LEU A 144 -1.47 10.04 7.41
CA LEU A 144 -1.83 11.33 6.80
C LEU A 144 -1.43 11.41 5.32
N SER A 145 -0.22 10.91 4.97
CA SER A 145 0.22 10.90 3.57
C SER A 145 -0.70 10.05 2.69
N HIS A 146 -1.12 8.88 3.16
CA HIS A 146 -2.09 8.04 2.43
C HIS A 146 -3.47 8.71 2.32
N ARG A 147 -3.96 9.33 3.40
CA ARG A 147 -5.27 10.01 3.40
C ARG A 147 -5.33 11.15 2.41
N LEU A 148 -4.28 12.00 2.37
CA LEU A 148 -4.18 13.10 1.42
C LEU A 148 -4.34 12.61 -0.03
N LEU A 149 -3.71 11.52 -0.40
CA LEU A 149 -3.75 11.02 -1.77
C LEU A 149 -5.02 10.22 -2.10
N ARG A 150 -5.60 9.51 -1.13
CA ARG A 150 -6.93 8.89 -1.31
C ARG A 150 -7.99 9.95 -1.56
N GLU A 151 -8.01 10.99 -0.73
CA GLU A 151 -8.95 12.08 -0.88
C GLU A 151 -8.78 12.83 -2.21
N LEU A 152 -7.53 13.05 -2.63
CA LEU A 152 -7.22 13.66 -3.93
C LEU A 152 -7.71 12.79 -5.10
N ALA A 153 -7.60 11.45 -4.98
CA ALA A 153 -8.12 10.53 -5.98
C ALA A 153 -9.64 10.50 -6.02
N ASP A 154 -10.31 10.62 -4.88
CA ASP A 154 -11.76 10.69 -4.79
C ASP A 154 -12.28 12.00 -5.42
N ILE A 155 -11.67 13.15 -5.10
CA ILE A 155 -11.96 14.43 -5.76
C ILE A 155 -11.80 14.31 -7.29
N ARG A 156 -10.73 13.65 -7.75
CA ARG A 156 -10.50 13.43 -9.19
C ARG A 156 -11.59 12.59 -9.85
N ARG A 157 -12.12 11.58 -9.15
CA ARG A 157 -13.18 10.70 -9.67
C ARG A 157 -14.54 11.37 -9.65
N ASP A 158 -14.85 12.11 -8.58
CA ASP A 158 -16.13 12.81 -8.42
C ASP A 158 -16.30 13.95 -9.44
N GLN A 159 -15.21 14.58 -9.89
CA GLN A 159 -15.15 15.65 -10.88
C GLN A 159 -15.99 16.91 -10.54
N ASP A 160 -16.36 17.07 -9.27
CA ASP A 160 -17.20 18.19 -8.82
C ASP A 160 -16.39 19.38 -8.30
N GLU A 161 -15.18 19.12 -7.82
CA GLU A 161 -14.26 20.09 -7.26
C GLU A 161 -12.90 20.05 -7.97
N MET A 162 -12.06 21.06 -7.75
CA MET A 162 -10.77 21.20 -8.42
C MET A 162 -10.91 21.06 -9.94
N THR A 163 -11.74 21.93 -10.51
CA THR A 163 -12.22 21.83 -11.90
C THR A 163 -11.95 23.08 -12.72
N TYR A 164 -12.02 22.95 -14.03
CA TYR A 164 -11.95 24.03 -15.00
C TYR A 164 -12.97 23.81 -16.13
N LEU A 165 -13.18 24.82 -16.96
CA LEU A 165 -13.96 24.68 -18.20
C LEU A 165 -13.00 24.39 -19.35
N ASP A 166 -13.22 23.28 -20.05
CA ASP A 166 -12.42 22.92 -21.24
C ASP A 166 -12.77 23.82 -22.45
N GLU A 167 -12.10 23.60 -23.57
CA GLU A 167 -12.30 24.38 -24.82
C GLU A 167 -13.72 24.27 -25.41
N HIS A 168 -14.51 23.30 -24.95
CA HIS A 168 -15.91 23.11 -25.31
C HIS A 168 -16.89 23.65 -24.24
N GLY A 169 -16.37 24.32 -23.18
CA GLY A 169 -17.13 24.82 -22.06
C GLY A 169 -17.67 23.75 -21.12
N GLN A 170 -17.12 22.52 -21.19
CA GLN A 170 -17.48 21.43 -20.30
C GLN A 170 -16.66 21.50 -19.00
N LYS A 171 -17.35 21.37 -17.86
CA LYS A 171 -16.69 21.29 -16.56
C LYS A 171 -15.94 19.96 -16.43
N ARG A 172 -14.63 20.01 -16.11
CA ARG A 172 -13.76 18.85 -15.92
C ARG A 172 -12.80 19.08 -14.76
N THR A 173 -12.43 18.01 -14.06
CA THR A 173 -11.30 18.10 -13.13
C THR A 173 -9.99 18.26 -13.91
N TYR A 174 -9.11 19.11 -13.41
CA TYR A 174 -7.75 19.20 -13.94
C TYR A 174 -6.81 18.15 -13.35
N LEU A 175 -7.21 17.44 -12.28
CA LEU A 175 -6.40 16.42 -11.63
C LEU A 175 -6.17 15.22 -12.55
N ARG A 176 -4.94 14.65 -12.49
CA ARG A 176 -4.54 13.45 -13.19
C ARG A 176 -4.12 12.36 -12.21
N PRO A 177 -3.99 11.08 -12.65
CA PRO A 177 -3.84 9.97 -11.74
C PRO A 177 -2.56 9.98 -10.90
N ASP A 178 -1.44 10.54 -11.41
CA ASP A 178 -0.15 10.52 -10.72
C ASP A 178 -0.05 11.63 -9.68
N SER A 179 0.28 11.26 -8.46
CA SER A 179 0.55 12.22 -7.40
C SER A 179 1.40 11.61 -6.28
N LYS A 180 2.03 12.50 -5.51
CA LYS A 180 2.86 12.16 -4.35
C LYS A 180 2.50 13.09 -3.19
N SER A 181 2.58 12.57 -1.97
CA SER A 181 2.48 13.35 -0.75
C SER A 181 3.63 13.03 0.20
N GLN A 182 4.00 14.01 1.00
CA GLN A 182 4.97 13.85 2.09
C GLN A 182 4.46 14.64 3.28
N VAL A 183 4.46 14.03 4.46
CA VAL A 183 4.05 14.66 5.71
C VAL A 183 5.18 14.56 6.71
N THR A 184 5.53 15.71 7.31
CA THR A 184 6.48 15.82 8.41
C THR A 184 5.72 16.19 9.67
N VAL A 185 5.88 15.38 10.72
CA VAL A 185 5.29 15.60 12.04
C VAL A 185 6.38 15.91 13.03
N GLU A 186 6.12 16.88 13.92
CA GLU A 186 6.97 17.19 15.06
C GLU A 186 6.57 16.31 16.25
N TYR A 187 7.56 15.72 16.90
CA TYR A 187 7.42 14.81 18.03
C TYR A 187 8.14 15.34 19.26
N THR A 188 7.61 15.04 20.45
CA THR A 188 8.35 15.22 21.70
C THR A 188 9.52 14.23 21.80
N PRO A 189 10.48 14.43 22.72
CA PRO A 189 11.55 13.46 22.97
C PRO A 189 11.06 12.05 23.32
N GLU A 190 9.86 11.93 23.90
CA GLU A 190 9.21 10.65 24.26
C GLU A 190 8.53 9.96 23.07
N GLY A 191 8.44 10.66 21.92
CA GLY A 191 7.86 10.12 20.70
C GLY A 191 6.36 10.39 20.52
N ASN A 192 5.78 11.34 21.26
CA ASN A 192 4.38 11.73 21.05
C ASN A 192 4.28 12.81 19.97
N PRO A 193 3.34 12.69 19.01
CA PRO A 193 3.12 13.69 17.98
C PRO A 193 2.60 15.00 18.60
N VAL A 194 3.11 16.14 18.12
CA VAL A 194 2.77 17.47 18.60
C VAL A 194 1.97 18.27 17.57
N ARG A 195 2.48 18.33 16.34
CA ARG A 195 1.84 19.03 15.23
C ARG A 195 2.34 18.53 13.88
N VAL A 196 1.57 18.78 12.84
CA VAL A 196 2.02 18.61 11.46
C VAL A 196 2.85 19.84 11.09
N HIS A 197 4.15 19.62 10.85
CA HIS A 197 5.09 20.68 10.53
C HIS A 197 5.04 21.07 9.05
N THR A 198 5.09 20.08 8.15
CA THR A 198 5.15 20.31 6.70
C THR A 198 4.29 19.29 5.95
N ILE A 199 3.59 19.76 4.94
CA ILE A 199 2.88 18.94 3.94
C ILE A 199 3.41 19.30 2.56
N VAL A 200 3.82 18.27 1.78
CA VAL A 200 4.18 18.42 0.37
C VAL A 200 3.17 17.63 -0.47
N ILE A 201 2.60 18.28 -1.48
CA ILE A 201 1.72 17.64 -2.46
C ILE A 201 2.29 17.91 -3.85
N SER A 202 2.54 16.84 -4.60
CA SER A 202 2.87 16.94 -6.03
C SER A 202 1.80 16.17 -6.80
N THR A 203 1.00 16.87 -7.61
CA THR A 203 -0.09 16.24 -8.36
C THR A 203 0.01 16.55 -9.84
N GLN A 204 -0.10 15.53 -10.66
CA GLN A 204 -0.26 15.66 -12.10
C GLN A 204 -1.58 16.35 -12.42
N HIS A 205 -1.55 17.26 -13.40
CA HIS A 205 -2.73 18.04 -13.79
C HIS A 205 -2.76 18.31 -15.31
N ASP A 206 -3.93 18.66 -15.83
CA ASP A 206 -4.06 19.19 -17.19
C ASP A 206 -3.40 20.57 -17.29
N GLU A 207 -3.05 20.96 -18.49
CA GLU A 207 -2.65 22.33 -18.83
C GLU A 207 -3.92 23.20 -18.98
N PHE A 208 -4.54 23.58 -17.84
CA PHE A 208 -5.85 24.20 -17.78
C PHE A 208 -5.84 25.73 -17.85
N ILE A 209 -4.66 26.36 -17.71
CA ILE A 209 -4.42 27.78 -18.03
C ILE A 209 -3.40 27.80 -19.16
N LYS A 210 -3.81 28.36 -20.30
CA LYS A 210 -2.97 28.44 -21.49
C LYS A 210 -2.46 29.86 -21.69
N PRO A 211 -1.24 30.06 -22.24
CA PRO A 211 -0.74 31.37 -22.62
C PRO A 211 -1.63 31.98 -23.72
N ASP A 212 -1.67 33.32 -23.77
CA ASP A 212 -2.35 34.10 -24.80
C ASP A 212 -1.50 35.34 -25.21
N ALA A 213 -2.08 36.25 -25.93
CA ALA A 213 -1.38 37.48 -26.35
C ALA A 213 -0.93 38.39 -25.21
N ALA A 214 -1.56 38.26 -24.04
CA ALA A 214 -1.28 39.08 -22.83
C ALA A 214 -0.54 38.30 -21.74
N MET A 215 -0.46 36.98 -21.82
CA MET A 215 0.09 36.10 -20.79
C MET A 215 1.11 35.13 -21.36
N SER A 216 2.34 35.16 -20.85
CA SER A 216 3.41 34.25 -21.23
C SER A 216 3.15 32.82 -20.70
N GLN A 217 3.85 31.82 -21.26
CA GLN A 217 3.82 30.44 -20.76
C GLN A 217 4.24 30.35 -19.29
N ALA A 218 5.31 31.06 -18.92
CA ALA A 218 5.78 31.07 -17.54
C ALA A 218 4.74 31.64 -16.55
N GLU A 219 4.00 32.65 -16.98
CA GLU A 219 2.91 33.23 -16.20
C GLU A 219 1.72 32.27 -16.10
N ALA A 220 1.35 31.60 -17.18
CA ALA A 220 0.31 30.58 -17.18
C ALA A 220 0.66 29.42 -16.26
N ASP A 221 1.91 28.93 -16.33
CA ASP A 221 2.42 27.85 -15.47
C ASP A 221 2.36 28.26 -13.98
N ARG A 222 2.78 29.47 -13.63
CA ARG A 222 2.71 30.00 -12.26
C ARG A 222 1.28 30.06 -11.76
N ARG A 223 0.34 30.59 -12.54
CA ARG A 223 -1.09 30.69 -12.19
C ARG A 223 -1.73 29.34 -11.99
N MET A 224 -1.36 28.32 -12.77
CA MET A 224 -1.84 26.95 -12.56
C MET A 224 -1.43 26.41 -11.18
N VAL A 225 -0.15 26.59 -10.80
CA VAL A 225 0.36 26.13 -9.50
C VAL A 225 -0.33 26.87 -8.35
N GLU A 226 -0.50 28.19 -8.47
CA GLU A 226 -1.21 29.01 -7.48
C GLU A 226 -2.68 28.59 -7.32
N ALA A 227 -3.35 28.25 -8.42
CA ALA A 227 -4.72 27.77 -8.39
C ALA A 227 -4.82 26.38 -7.71
N ILE A 228 -3.90 25.48 -8.02
CA ILE A 228 -3.83 24.15 -7.36
C ILE A 228 -3.55 24.31 -5.87
N GLU A 229 -2.60 25.18 -5.46
CA GLU A 229 -2.34 25.42 -4.04
C GLU A 229 -3.55 25.99 -3.31
N ALA A 230 -4.25 26.96 -3.91
CA ALA A 230 -5.48 27.51 -3.36
C ALA A 230 -6.57 26.44 -3.18
N ASP A 231 -6.73 25.54 -4.15
CA ASP A 231 -7.69 24.45 -4.07
C ASP A 231 -7.26 23.37 -3.05
N VAL A 232 -5.97 23.06 -2.91
CA VAL A 232 -5.48 22.17 -1.86
C VAL A 232 -5.85 22.73 -0.47
N ARG A 233 -5.66 24.04 -0.24
CA ARG A 233 -6.03 24.68 1.03
C ARG A 233 -7.55 24.74 1.24
N ARG A 234 -8.32 25.00 0.19
CA ARG A 234 -9.76 25.22 0.28
C ARG A 234 -10.56 23.93 0.27
N VAL A 235 -10.11 22.91 -0.43
CA VAL A 235 -10.86 21.66 -0.68
C VAL A 235 -10.18 20.46 -0.01
N LEU A 236 -8.94 20.13 -0.40
CA LEU A 236 -8.29 18.90 0.02
C LEU A 236 -8.07 18.85 1.54
N LEU A 237 -7.40 19.87 2.12
CA LEU A 237 -7.09 19.87 3.55
C LEU A 237 -8.34 19.83 4.43
N PRO A 238 -9.42 20.61 4.17
CA PRO A 238 -10.66 20.50 4.93
C PRO A 238 -11.31 19.12 4.86
N ARG A 239 -11.35 18.48 3.68
CA ARG A 239 -11.91 17.14 3.52
C ARG A 239 -11.10 16.10 4.30
N VAL A 240 -9.77 16.17 4.25
CA VAL A 240 -8.88 15.29 5.04
C VAL A 240 -9.10 15.52 6.54
N LYS A 241 -9.12 16.78 7.01
CA LYS A 241 -9.37 17.11 8.42
C LYS A 241 -10.71 16.58 8.91
N ALA A 242 -11.74 16.63 8.08
CA ALA A 242 -13.08 16.11 8.42
C ALA A 242 -13.12 14.57 8.59
N SER A 243 -12.16 13.85 8.02
CA SER A 243 -12.01 12.39 8.14
C SER A 243 -11.17 11.94 9.34
N LEU A 244 -10.61 12.88 10.11
CA LEU A 244 -9.68 12.60 11.21
C LEU A 244 -10.36 12.79 12.57
N PRO A 245 -9.87 12.10 13.63
CA PRO A 245 -10.19 12.47 15.01
C PRO A 245 -9.86 13.96 15.27
N ALA A 246 -10.66 14.62 16.10
CA ALA A 246 -10.56 16.07 16.32
C ALA A 246 -9.17 16.51 16.80
N GLU A 247 -8.52 15.73 17.65
CA GLU A 247 -7.17 15.97 18.15
C GLU A 247 -6.10 15.91 17.03
N VAL A 248 -6.23 14.96 16.10
CA VAL A 248 -5.31 14.83 14.96
C VAL A 248 -5.58 15.94 13.93
N ALA A 249 -6.86 16.26 13.67
CA ALA A 249 -7.25 17.36 12.80
C ALA A 249 -6.71 18.71 13.29
N ALA A 250 -6.66 18.93 14.62
CA ALA A 250 -6.11 20.12 15.24
C ALA A 250 -4.58 20.26 15.07
N MET A 251 -3.86 19.15 14.85
CA MET A 251 -2.42 19.18 14.57
C MET A 251 -2.08 19.75 13.19
N ILE A 252 -3.07 19.83 12.28
CA ILE A 252 -2.93 20.51 10.98
C ILE A 252 -3.45 21.94 11.17
N ASP A 253 -2.63 22.81 11.72
CA ASP A 253 -2.98 24.20 12.02
C ASP A 253 -2.63 25.16 10.86
N ASP A 254 -2.81 26.48 11.07
CA ASP A 254 -2.53 27.50 10.07
C ASP A 254 -1.03 27.72 9.84
N ASP A 255 -0.18 27.27 10.78
CA ASP A 255 1.28 27.42 10.72
C ASP A 255 1.93 26.27 9.92
N VAL A 256 1.16 25.32 9.40
CA VAL A 256 1.67 24.24 8.56
C VAL A 256 2.35 24.78 7.29
N ILE A 257 3.58 24.36 7.07
CA ILE A 257 4.31 24.69 5.83
C ILE A 257 3.75 23.82 4.70
N LEU A 258 3.11 24.43 3.73
CA LEU A 258 2.53 23.73 2.58
C LEU A 258 3.35 24.00 1.32
N HIS A 259 3.77 22.92 0.66
CA HIS A 259 4.41 22.96 -0.67
C HIS A 259 3.53 22.20 -1.67
N VAL A 260 3.06 22.90 -2.71
CA VAL A 260 2.25 22.30 -3.77
C VAL A 260 2.98 22.47 -5.10
N ASN A 261 3.24 21.37 -5.79
CA ASN A 261 3.99 21.32 -7.05
C ASN A 261 5.24 22.24 -7.02
N PRO A 262 6.17 22.08 -6.06
CA PRO A 262 7.26 23.05 -5.82
C PRO A 262 8.23 23.18 -6.99
N THR A 263 8.24 22.26 -7.93
CA THR A 263 9.05 22.34 -9.16
C THR A 263 8.35 23.06 -10.31
N GLY A 264 7.11 23.53 -10.11
CA GLY A 264 6.27 24.13 -11.14
C GLY A 264 5.19 23.19 -11.67
N LYS A 265 4.73 23.41 -12.91
CA LYS A 265 3.68 22.57 -13.52
C LYS A 265 4.09 21.10 -13.59
N PHE A 266 3.11 20.21 -13.38
CA PHE A 266 3.29 18.76 -13.44
C PHE A 266 2.27 18.15 -14.42
N VAL A 267 2.45 18.38 -15.71
CA VAL A 267 1.58 17.88 -16.79
C VAL A 267 2.05 16.50 -17.28
N ILE A 268 3.37 16.32 -17.43
CA ILE A 268 3.95 15.03 -17.81
C ILE A 268 4.16 14.19 -16.56
N GLY A 269 3.43 13.09 -16.43
CA GLY A 269 3.47 12.20 -15.27
C GLY A 269 3.00 10.80 -15.63
N GLY A 270 2.86 9.96 -14.59
CA GLY A 270 2.55 8.55 -14.78
C GLY A 270 3.65 7.80 -15.56
N PRO A 271 3.34 6.63 -16.15
CA PRO A 271 4.31 5.83 -16.89
C PRO A 271 4.96 6.53 -18.08
N HIS A 272 4.37 7.64 -18.57
CA HIS A 272 5.03 8.49 -19.59
C HIS A 272 6.13 9.37 -19.00
N GLY A 273 5.99 9.81 -17.76
CA GLY A 273 6.99 10.64 -17.09
C GLY A 273 8.16 9.83 -16.53
N ASP A 274 7.88 8.64 -15.98
CA ASP A 274 8.87 7.77 -15.36
C ASP A 274 8.46 6.31 -15.48
N THR A 275 9.45 5.41 -15.55
CA THR A 275 9.22 3.97 -15.61
C THR A 275 8.86 3.41 -14.24
N GLY A 276 7.81 2.59 -14.17
CA GLY A 276 7.38 1.88 -12.97
C GLY A 276 7.71 0.40 -13.00
N LEU A 277 7.96 -0.15 -11.82
CA LEU A 277 8.23 -1.57 -11.58
C LEU A 277 7.54 -2.04 -10.31
N THR A 278 7.06 -3.29 -10.34
CA THR A 278 6.52 -3.96 -9.14
C THR A 278 7.54 -3.97 -8.00
N GLY A 279 7.10 -3.64 -6.79
CA GLY A 279 7.92 -3.75 -5.58
C GLY A 279 8.93 -2.63 -5.35
N ARG A 280 8.77 -1.47 -6.00
CA ARG A 280 9.66 -0.31 -5.79
C ARG A 280 9.15 0.74 -4.80
N LYS A 281 8.00 0.49 -4.15
CA LYS A 281 7.40 1.38 -3.14
C LYS A 281 7.12 0.66 -1.82
N ILE A 282 8.00 -0.30 -1.47
CA ILE A 282 7.83 -1.18 -0.31
C ILE A 282 7.75 -0.45 1.04
N ILE A 283 8.38 0.71 1.17
CA ILE A 283 8.31 1.52 2.39
C ILE A 283 6.96 2.27 2.47
N VAL A 284 6.44 2.75 1.34
CA VAL A 284 5.07 3.30 1.22
C VAL A 284 4.02 2.20 1.51
N ASP A 285 4.27 0.99 1.05
CA ASP A 285 3.38 -0.16 1.25
C ASP A 285 3.29 -0.60 2.71
N THR A 286 4.28 -0.27 3.54
CA THR A 286 4.40 -0.75 4.92
C THR A 286 4.29 0.36 5.97
N TYR A 287 5.40 0.90 6.47
CA TYR A 287 5.38 1.74 7.69
C TYR A 287 6.04 3.11 7.52
N GLY A 288 6.31 3.55 6.27
CA GLY A 288 6.84 4.90 6.00
C GLY A 288 8.20 5.19 6.63
N GLY A 289 9.01 4.15 6.85
CA GLY A 289 10.34 4.27 7.46
C GLY A 289 10.36 4.16 9.00
N ARG A 290 9.21 4.07 9.66
CA ARG A 290 9.15 3.91 11.13
C ARG A 290 9.45 2.48 11.58
N GLY A 291 8.97 1.49 10.84
CA GLY A 291 9.28 0.08 11.03
C GLY A 291 10.33 -0.43 10.05
N ALA A 292 11.06 -1.47 10.43
CA ALA A 292 11.97 -2.17 9.53
C ALA A 292 11.21 -2.89 8.40
N HIS A 293 11.95 -3.20 7.31
CA HIS A 293 11.45 -3.98 6.18
C HIS A 293 12.49 -5.03 5.77
N GLY A 294 12.04 -6.23 5.39
CA GLY A 294 12.92 -7.32 4.98
C GLY A 294 13.48 -7.19 3.56
N GLY A 295 12.95 -6.27 2.75
CA GLY A 295 13.38 -6.00 1.38
C GLY A 295 12.55 -6.69 0.29
N GLY A 296 11.75 -7.72 0.63
CA GLY A 296 10.90 -8.43 -0.33
C GLY A 296 9.67 -7.62 -0.76
N ALA A 297 9.40 -7.58 -2.06
CA ALA A 297 8.15 -7.01 -2.60
C ALA A 297 6.96 -7.89 -2.23
N PHE A 298 5.76 -7.29 -2.11
CA PHE A 298 4.50 -8.00 -1.83
C PHE A 298 3.71 -8.29 -3.10
N SER A 299 3.43 -7.25 -3.90
CA SER A 299 2.56 -7.35 -5.08
C SER A 299 3.04 -8.40 -6.07
N GLY A 300 2.10 -9.12 -6.68
CA GLY A 300 2.36 -10.19 -7.64
C GLY A 300 2.74 -11.54 -7.04
N LYS A 301 2.92 -11.64 -5.72
CA LYS A 301 3.30 -12.87 -5.02
C LYS A 301 2.09 -13.55 -4.37
N ASP A 302 1.87 -14.84 -4.66
CA ASP A 302 0.91 -15.68 -3.96
C ASP A 302 1.34 -15.96 -2.51
N PRO A 303 0.42 -16.41 -1.61
CA PRO A 303 0.70 -16.52 -0.19
C PRO A 303 1.73 -17.59 0.21
N SER A 304 2.18 -18.46 -0.69
CA SER A 304 3.30 -19.38 -0.40
C SER A 304 4.64 -18.64 -0.29
N LYS A 305 4.72 -17.42 -0.80
CA LYS A 305 5.88 -16.53 -0.67
C LYS A 305 5.81 -15.82 0.69
N VAL A 306 6.67 -16.24 1.61
CA VAL A 306 6.72 -15.72 2.99
C VAL A 306 7.03 -14.23 3.07
N ASP A 307 7.70 -13.65 2.06
CA ASP A 307 7.89 -12.20 1.95
C ASP A 307 6.59 -11.43 2.18
N ARG A 308 5.48 -11.94 1.64
CA ARG A 308 4.16 -11.33 1.76
C ARG A 308 3.37 -11.89 2.94
N SER A 309 3.17 -13.21 2.98
CA SER A 309 2.30 -13.85 3.98
C SER A 309 2.80 -13.66 5.40
N ALA A 310 4.10 -13.82 5.64
CA ALA A 310 4.67 -13.66 6.96
C ALA A 310 4.79 -12.20 7.39
N ALA A 311 4.98 -11.25 6.47
CA ALA A 311 4.91 -9.83 6.77
C ALA A 311 3.50 -9.42 7.24
N TYR A 312 2.45 -9.94 6.60
CA TYR A 312 1.07 -9.74 7.04
C TYR A 312 0.80 -10.36 8.41
N ALA A 313 1.28 -11.58 8.65
CA ALA A 313 1.14 -12.24 9.94
C ALA A 313 1.92 -11.51 11.05
N ALA A 314 3.11 -11.01 10.77
CA ALA A 314 3.89 -10.19 11.70
C ALA A 314 3.17 -8.87 12.03
N ARG A 315 2.54 -8.21 11.02
CA ARG A 315 1.68 -7.04 11.26
C ARG A 315 0.49 -7.39 12.16
N HIS A 316 -0.18 -8.50 11.92
CA HIS A 316 -1.31 -8.96 12.72
C HIS A 316 -0.92 -9.11 14.20
N ILE A 317 0.22 -9.73 14.47
CA ILE A 317 0.76 -9.86 15.83
C ILE A 317 1.08 -8.50 16.43
N ALA A 318 1.86 -7.66 15.73
CA ALA A 318 2.26 -6.34 16.22
C ALA A 318 1.05 -5.47 16.59
N LYS A 319 0.04 -5.42 15.70
CA LYS A 319 -1.18 -4.66 15.92
C LYS A 319 -1.96 -5.14 17.15
N ASN A 320 -2.10 -6.46 17.29
CA ASN A 320 -2.83 -7.04 18.43
C ASN A 320 -2.07 -6.86 19.75
N LEU A 321 -0.73 -6.87 19.78
CA LEU A 321 0.06 -6.56 20.99
C LEU A 321 -0.19 -5.14 21.46
N VAL A 322 -0.15 -4.16 20.56
CA VAL A 322 -0.40 -2.75 20.88
C VAL A 322 -1.87 -2.56 21.31
N ALA A 323 -2.82 -3.12 20.59
CA ALA A 323 -4.25 -3.03 20.90
C ALA A 323 -4.62 -3.74 22.22
N ALA A 324 -3.92 -4.80 22.60
CA ALA A 324 -4.07 -5.46 23.89
C ALA A 324 -3.51 -4.64 25.06
N GLY A 325 -2.75 -3.58 24.78
CA GLY A 325 -2.09 -2.73 25.77
C GLY A 325 -0.78 -3.31 26.31
N VAL A 326 -0.20 -4.32 25.63
CA VAL A 326 1.08 -4.93 26.04
C VAL A 326 2.23 -3.94 25.92
N CYS A 327 2.19 -3.08 24.90
CA CYS A 327 3.19 -2.02 24.67
C CYS A 327 2.57 -0.86 23.87
N GLY A 328 3.28 0.28 23.80
CA GLY A 328 2.91 1.42 22.94
C GLY A 328 3.37 1.26 21.49
N GLN A 329 4.45 0.51 21.28
CA GLN A 329 4.99 0.19 19.96
C GLN A 329 5.45 -1.27 19.93
N ALA A 330 5.29 -1.94 18.79
CA ALA A 330 5.77 -3.30 18.58
C ALA A 330 6.35 -3.46 17.18
N LEU A 331 7.58 -3.97 17.08
CA LEU A 331 8.18 -4.48 15.87
C LEU A 331 8.33 -5.99 16.03
N VAL A 332 7.71 -6.76 15.15
CA VAL A 332 7.78 -8.22 15.12
C VAL A 332 8.65 -8.62 13.93
N GLN A 333 9.74 -9.33 14.18
CA GLN A 333 10.57 -9.97 13.17
C GLN A 333 10.27 -11.46 13.15
N VAL A 334 10.12 -12.03 11.96
CA VAL A 334 10.10 -13.48 11.75
C VAL A 334 11.09 -13.83 10.65
N ALA A 335 11.81 -14.96 10.80
CA ALA A 335 12.78 -15.42 9.81
C ALA A 335 12.52 -16.87 9.43
N TYR A 336 12.76 -17.21 8.14
CA TYR A 336 12.63 -18.56 7.60
C TYR A 336 13.87 -19.00 6.86
N ALA A 337 14.08 -20.34 6.85
CA ALA A 337 14.96 -21.01 5.92
C ALA A 337 14.12 -21.62 4.78
N ILE A 338 14.61 -21.57 3.56
CA ILE A 338 13.91 -22.14 2.39
C ILE A 338 13.58 -23.61 2.62
N GLY A 339 12.37 -24.03 2.31
CA GLY A 339 11.91 -25.41 2.42
C GLY A 339 11.65 -25.89 3.86
N VAL A 340 11.79 -25.04 4.87
CA VAL A 340 11.50 -25.35 6.28
C VAL A 340 10.21 -24.68 6.70
N ALA A 341 9.29 -25.43 7.35
CA ALA A 341 8.00 -24.91 7.79
C ALA A 341 8.14 -24.04 9.06
N GLU A 342 8.91 -24.52 10.05
CA GLU A 342 9.09 -23.78 11.30
C GLU A 342 9.94 -22.52 11.08
N PRO A 343 9.55 -21.36 11.63
CA PRO A 343 10.40 -20.19 11.63
C PRO A 343 11.76 -20.46 12.31
N VAL A 344 12.82 -19.91 11.75
CA VAL A 344 14.15 -19.94 12.39
C VAL A 344 14.16 -19.11 13.67
N SER A 345 13.42 -17.99 13.66
CA SER A 345 13.27 -17.10 14.81
C SER A 345 11.98 -16.27 14.74
N LEU A 346 11.46 -15.90 15.89
CA LEU A 346 10.46 -14.86 16.08
C LEU A 346 10.97 -13.94 17.21
N TYR A 347 10.99 -12.64 16.95
CA TYR A 347 11.44 -11.63 17.92
C TYR A 347 10.50 -10.45 17.93
N VAL A 348 10.17 -9.99 19.14
CA VAL A 348 9.35 -8.79 19.38
C VAL A 348 10.24 -7.73 20.04
N ASN A 349 10.26 -6.52 19.47
CA ASN A 349 10.90 -5.35 20.06
C ASN A 349 9.80 -4.32 20.40
N THR A 350 9.68 -4.00 21.69
CA THR A 350 8.71 -3.01 22.20
C THR A 350 9.28 -1.59 22.27
N PHE A 351 10.53 -1.37 21.87
CA PHE A 351 11.23 -0.08 21.98
C PHE A 351 11.23 0.50 23.41
N GLY A 352 11.18 -0.37 24.41
CA GLY A 352 11.10 0.04 25.81
C GLY A 352 9.72 0.55 26.26
N THR A 353 8.69 0.37 25.43
CA THR A 353 7.31 0.78 25.75
C THR A 353 6.46 -0.34 26.36
N SER A 354 7.07 -1.46 26.78
CA SER A 354 6.38 -2.57 27.46
C SER A 354 5.61 -2.09 28.68
N LYS A 355 4.35 -2.49 28.81
CA LYS A 355 3.43 -2.13 29.90
C LYS A 355 3.06 -3.36 30.76
N CYS A 356 3.52 -4.56 30.39
CA CYS A 356 3.22 -5.82 31.09
C CYS A 356 4.33 -6.27 32.07
N GLY A 357 5.42 -5.51 32.19
CA GLY A 357 6.54 -5.83 33.08
C GLY A 357 7.47 -6.94 32.59
N LEU A 358 7.26 -7.46 31.38
CA LEU A 358 8.10 -8.48 30.76
C LEU A 358 9.12 -7.85 29.80
N SER A 359 10.25 -8.54 29.64
CA SER A 359 11.26 -8.21 28.63
C SER A 359 10.79 -8.59 27.22
N ASP A 360 11.41 -8.00 26.19
CA ASP A 360 11.12 -8.31 24.78
C ASP A 360 11.33 -9.81 24.47
N GLY A 361 12.33 -10.47 25.11
CA GLY A 361 12.55 -11.91 24.95
C GLY A 361 11.40 -12.75 25.53
N GLU A 362 10.92 -12.42 26.73
CA GLU A 362 9.79 -13.12 27.35
C GLU A 362 8.49 -12.89 26.56
N ILE A 363 8.27 -11.69 26.03
CA ILE A 363 7.14 -11.39 25.14
C ILE A 363 7.24 -12.25 23.87
N SER A 364 8.43 -12.35 23.27
CA SER A 364 8.68 -13.16 22.07
C SER A 364 8.35 -14.63 22.30
N ASP A 365 8.80 -15.21 23.44
CA ASP A 365 8.54 -16.60 23.80
C ASP A 365 7.05 -16.90 24.00
N ILE A 366 6.30 -15.96 24.57
CA ILE A 366 4.85 -16.09 24.75
C ILE A 366 4.14 -16.03 23.39
N VAL A 367 4.49 -15.06 22.54
CA VAL A 367 3.92 -14.92 21.20
C VAL A 367 4.18 -16.17 20.35
N ALA A 368 5.41 -16.69 20.37
CA ALA A 368 5.77 -17.89 19.61
C ALA A 368 4.98 -19.15 20.03
N LYS A 369 4.54 -19.23 21.29
CA LYS A 369 3.68 -20.32 21.78
C LYS A 369 2.21 -20.16 21.42
N LEU A 370 1.75 -18.92 21.27
CA LEU A 370 0.33 -18.63 21.01
C LEU A 370 0.00 -18.59 19.54
N VAL A 371 0.94 -18.16 18.70
CA VAL A 371 0.67 -17.88 17.27
C VAL A 371 1.53 -18.77 16.38
N ASP A 372 0.88 -19.72 15.71
CA ASP A 372 1.54 -20.58 14.72
C ASP A 372 1.95 -19.76 13.49
N MET A 373 3.25 -19.66 13.24
CA MET A 373 3.84 -18.90 12.14
C MET A 373 4.34 -19.78 11.00
N ARG A 374 3.97 -21.06 10.96
CA ARG A 374 4.23 -21.90 9.78
C ARG A 374 3.46 -21.37 8.56
N PRO A 375 4.03 -21.41 7.35
CA PRO A 375 3.41 -20.82 6.14
C PRO A 375 1.96 -21.24 5.93
N HIS A 376 1.66 -22.54 6.01
CA HIS A 376 0.30 -23.05 5.87
C HIS A 376 -0.66 -22.49 6.93
N ALA A 377 -0.22 -22.43 8.20
CA ALA A 377 -1.04 -21.89 9.28
C ALA A 377 -1.38 -20.41 9.08
N ILE A 378 -0.43 -19.63 8.56
CA ILE A 378 -0.64 -18.23 8.18
C ILE A 378 -1.68 -18.13 7.06
N GLU A 379 -1.52 -18.91 5.98
CA GLU A 379 -2.46 -18.92 4.84
C GLU A 379 -3.90 -19.20 5.29
N GLN A 380 -4.09 -20.18 6.18
CA GLN A 380 -5.41 -20.56 6.70
C GLN A 380 -5.99 -19.48 7.61
N ARG A 381 -5.21 -19.02 8.61
CA ARG A 381 -5.66 -18.03 9.60
C ARG A 381 -6.05 -16.70 8.95
N LEU A 382 -5.27 -16.24 8.00
CA LEU A 382 -5.50 -14.98 7.31
C LEU A 382 -6.27 -15.12 5.98
N LYS A 383 -6.73 -16.35 5.64
CA LYS A 383 -7.52 -16.65 4.42
C LYS A 383 -6.85 -16.17 3.13
N LEU A 384 -5.53 -16.30 3.03
CA LEU A 384 -4.74 -15.70 1.97
C LEU A 384 -4.87 -16.36 0.59
N ARG A 385 -5.52 -17.54 0.48
CA ARG A 385 -5.79 -18.20 -0.81
C ARG A 385 -7.01 -17.63 -1.55
N ASN A 386 -7.55 -16.51 -1.07
CA ASN A 386 -8.62 -15.77 -1.72
C ASN A 386 -8.07 -14.62 -2.58
N PRO A 387 -8.83 -14.16 -3.60
CA PRO A 387 -8.44 -13.03 -4.44
C PRO A 387 -8.68 -11.70 -3.70
N ILE A 388 -7.76 -11.33 -2.81
CA ILE A 388 -7.84 -10.19 -1.88
C ILE A 388 -6.71 -9.17 -2.07
N TYR A 389 -5.96 -9.26 -3.17
CA TYR A 389 -4.67 -8.59 -3.29
C TYR A 389 -4.74 -7.27 -4.07
N PHE A 390 -5.61 -7.13 -5.05
CA PHE A 390 -5.71 -5.89 -5.84
C PHE A 390 -5.91 -4.65 -4.96
N GLU A 391 -6.76 -4.74 -3.94
CA GLU A 391 -7.07 -3.63 -3.03
C GLU A 391 -5.91 -3.24 -2.11
N THR A 392 -4.88 -4.08 -2.00
CA THR A 392 -3.67 -3.79 -1.20
C THR A 392 -2.65 -2.95 -1.96
N ALA A 393 -2.68 -3.02 -3.29
CA ALA A 393 -1.62 -2.51 -4.15
C ALA A 393 -1.53 -0.99 -4.25
N SER A 394 -2.38 -0.24 -3.56
CA SER A 394 -2.35 1.22 -3.48
C SER A 394 -2.70 1.72 -2.09
N TYR A 395 -2.08 2.84 -1.68
CA TYR A 395 -2.32 3.51 -0.39
C TYR A 395 -2.02 2.64 0.84
N GLY A 396 -1.01 1.77 0.75
CA GLY A 396 -0.52 0.92 1.82
C GLY A 396 -1.25 -0.41 1.98
N HIS A 397 -0.48 -1.46 2.31
CA HIS A 397 -0.99 -2.78 2.65
C HIS A 397 -1.47 -2.86 4.10
N MET A 398 -1.00 -1.93 4.95
CA MET A 398 -1.25 -1.89 6.40
C MET A 398 -2.12 -0.68 6.76
N GLY A 399 -2.73 -0.71 7.96
CA GLY A 399 -3.59 0.37 8.45
C GLY A 399 -4.95 0.45 7.76
N ARG A 400 -5.39 -0.65 7.15
CA ARG A 400 -6.67 -0.75 6.46
C ARG A 400 -7.75 -1.33 7.37
N THR A 401 -9.01 -1.16 6.97
CA THR A 401 -10.15 -1.70 7.70
C THR A 401 -10.57 -3.04 7.08
N PRO A 402 -10.64 -4.13 7.86
CA PRO A 402 -11.21 -5.40 7.40
C PRO A 402 -12.65 -5.21 6.91
N GLN A 403 -12.96 -5.77 5.74
CA GLN A 403 -14.31 -5.69 5.17
C GLN A 403 -14.63 -6.88 4.28
N ILE A 404 -15.90 -7.28 4.25
CA ILE A 404 -16.40 -8.31 3.37
C ILE A 404 -16.90 -7.66 2.08
N VAL A 405 -16.40 -8.14 0.94
CA VAL A 405 -16.79 -7.64 -0.39
C VAL A 405 -17.12 -8.79 -1.34
N LYS A 406 -17.96 -8.51 -2.33
CA LYS A 406 -18.20 -9.44 -3.46
C LYS A 406 -17.38 -8.97 -4.66
N LYS A 407 -16.55 -9.87 -5.19
CA LYS A 407 -15.73 -9.63 -6.38
C LYS A 407 -16.22 -10.53 -7.51
N THR A 408 -16.41 -9.97 -8.70
CA THR A 408 -16.81 -10.72 -9.89
C THR A 408 -15.66 -10.73 -10.89
N PHE A 409 -15.28 -11.93 -11.29
CA PHE A 409 -14.22 -12.20 -12.25
C PHE A 409 -14.85 -12.66 -13.56
N HIS A 410 -14.65 -11.88 -14.61
CA HIS A 410 -15.21 -12.14 -15.94
C HIS A 410 -14.24 -12.93 -16.80
N SER A 411 -14.75 -13.83 -17.62
CA SER A 411 -13.96 -14.57 -18.60
C SER A 411 -14.74 -14.68 -19.92
N LYS A 412 -14.01 -14.72 -21.04
CA LYS A 412 -14.57 -15.00 -22.36
C LYS A 412 -14.75 -16.49 -22.61
N TYR A 413 -14.11 -17.32 -21.79
CA TYR A 413 -14.00 -18.78 -22.01
C TYR A 413 -14.70 -19.61 -20.93
N GLU A 414 -14.98 -19.00 -19.78
CA GLU A 414 -15.61 -19.64 -18.63
C GLU A 414 -16.74 -18.74 -18.10
N PRO A 415 -17.73 -19.29 -17.37
CA PRO A 415 -18.74 -18.49 -16.71
C PRO A 415 -18.11 -17.49 -15.72
N ASP A 416 -18.76 -16.33 -15.57
CA ASP A 416 -18.39 -15.35 -14.56
C ASP A 416 -18.39 -16.00 -13.18
N LYS A 417 -17.37 -15.67 -12.37
CA LYS A 417 -17.22 -16.19 -11.02
C LYS A 417 -17.35 -15.05 -10.01
N THR A 418 -18.38 -15.10 -9.17
CA THR A 418 -18.55 -14.15 -8.07
C THR A 418 -18.17 -14.82 -6.76
N ILE A 419 -17.24 -14.21 -6.02
CA ILE A 419 -16.72 -14.71 -4.75
C ILE A 419 -16.90 -13.63 -3.68
N GLU A 420 -17.40 -14.01 -2.51
CA GLU A 420 -17.39 -13.18 -1.33
C GLU A 420 -16.08 -13.41 -0.57
N VAL A 421 -15.33 -12.34 -0.33
CA VAL A 421 -14.02 -12.38 0.32
C VAL A 421 -13.92 -11.36 1.43
N GLU A 422 -13.07 -11.65 2.43
CA GLU A 422 -12.73 -10.73 3.51
C GLU A 422 -11.36 -10.08 3.21
N LEU A 423 -11.38 -8.78 2.95
CA LEU A 423 -10.16 -7.99 2.70
C LEU A 423 -9.46 -7.62 4.01
N PHE A 424 -8.13 -7.48 3.95
CA PHE A 424 -7.28 -6.98 5.05
C PHE A 424 -7.41 -7.79 6.35
N THR A 425 -7.48 -9.10 6.27
CA THR A 425 -7.68 -10.01 7.40
C THR A 425 -6.60 -9.87 8.48
N TRP A 426 -5.38 -9.46 8.12
CA TRP A 426 -4.27 -9.20 9.04
C TRP A 426 -4.43 -7.92 9.86
N GLU A 427 -5.43 -7.12 9.58
CA GLU A 427 -5.77 -5.92 10.35
C GLU A 427 -6.83 -6.20 11.45
N LYS A 428 -7.29 -7.43 11.60
CA LYS A 428 -8.26 -7.82 12.64
C LYS A 428 -7.62 -7.75 14.03
N LEU A 429 -8.47 -7.51 15.04
CA LEU A 429 -8.10 -7.45 16.47
C LEU A 429 -8.56 -8.69 17.23
N ASP A 430 -8.49 -9.84 16.60
CA ASP A 430 -9.02 -11.11 17.10
C ASP A 430 -8.08 -11.86 18.06
N LEU A 431 -6.83 -11.41 18.24
CA LEU A 431 -5.89 -11.92 19.24
C LEU A 431 -5.83 -11.07 20.52
N VAL A 432 -6.55 -9.94 20.60
CA VAL A 432 -6.48 -8.99 21.73
C VAL A 432 -6.80 -9.65 23.06
N ASP A 433 -7.91 -10.40 23.14
CA ASP A 433 -8.33 -11.03 24.39
C ASP A 433 -7.40 -12.17 24.82
N GLU A 434 -6.84 -12.90 23.86
CA GLU A 434 -5.85 -13.94 24.12
C GLU A 434 -4.55 -13.34 24.66
N PHE A 435 -4.06 -12.28 24.07
CA PHE A 435 -2.87 -11.56 24.54
C PHE A 435 -3.09 -10.93 25.90
N ARG A 436 -4.25 -10.31 26.16
CA ARG A 436 -4.58 -9.79 27.49
C ARG A 436 -4.52 -10.88 28.58
N LYS A 437 -5.06 -12.05 28.30
CA LYS A 437 -5.01 -13.19 29.24
C LYS A 437 -3.60 -13.74 29.46
N ALA A 438 -2.76 -13.68 28.44
CA ALA A 438 -1.40 -14.20 28.53
C ALA A 438 -0.43 -13.24 29.23
N PHE A 439 -0.59 -11.92 29.02
CA PHE A 439 0.34 -10.89 29.49
C PHE A 439 -0.09 -10.20 30.79
N PHE A 440 -1.38 -10.19 31.10
CA PHE A 440 -1.90 -9.55 32.34
C PHE A 440 -2.67 -10.59 33.16
N LYS A 441 -1.95 -11.31 34.02
CA LYS A 441 -2.50 -12.28 34.96
C LYS A 441 -2.97 -11.61 36.25
#